data_e9e0c6f5a9ad0dc736d1a6a80020336e
#
_entry.id   e9e0c6f5a9ad0dc736d1a6a80020336e
#
_cell.length_a   1.000
_cell.length_b   1.000
_cell.length_c   1.000
_cell.angle_alpha   90.00
_cell.angle_beta   90.00
_cell.angle_gamma   90.00
#
_symmetry.space_group_name_H-M   'P 1'
#
loop_
_entity.id
_entity.type
_entity.pdbx_description
1 polymer ?
#
loop_
_entity_poly.entity_id
_entity_poly.type
_entity_poly.pdbx_seq_one_letter_code
_entity_poly.pdbx_strand_id
1 'polypeptide(L)'
;VIEVGVHSSRAIYQGRPAVIGLMQDISEKKRAVEKIQNYVAQLETAFMSTVQVATTLGEMRDPYTAGHQRKVAEIAVAIGAELGLDAHRQEGLRVAGYLHDVGKITIPAEILSKPGKLSPTQFQLIQGHAQASYEVLKDVQFPWPVAEVALQHHERADGSGYPQGLKGEAILLESRIIAVADVVEAMSSHRPYRPGLGLDKALAEIERGRGSEYDAEVADACLRLYRDQHRPIPE
;
A
#
# COMPACT_ATOMS: atom_id res chain seq x y z
N VAL A 1 -5.95 -34.79 -25.67
CA VAL A 1 -6.01 -35.34 -24.31
C VAL A 1 -7.35 -34.94 -23.72
N ILE A 2 -8.10 -35.93 -23.20
CA ILE A 2 -9.39 -35.70 -22.51
C ILE A 2 -9.08 -35.76 -21.01
N GLU A 3 -9.55 -34.77 -20.25
CA GLU A 3 -9.48 -34.77 -18.80
C GLU A 3 -10.78 -35.31 -18.21
N VAL A 4 -10.68 -36.31 -17.37
CA VAL A 4 -11.85 -37.01 -16.81
C VAL A 4 -11.91 -36.83 -15.29
N GLY A 5 -13.01 -36.29 -14.80
CA GLY A 5 -13.37 -36.35 -13.39
C GLY A 5 -13.96 -37.71 -13.04
N VAL A 6 -13.43 -38.36 -12.01
CA VAL A 6 -13.93 -39.67 -11.55
C VAL A 6 -14.50 -39.53 -10.15
N HIS A 7 -15.74 -39.84 -9.97
CA HIS A 7 -16.39 -39.98 -8.67
C HIS A 7 -16.78 -41.43 -8.45
N SER A 8 -16.39 -42.03 -7.35
CA SER A 8 -16.75 -43.42 -7.03
C SER A 8 -17.36 -43.52 -5.63
N SER A 9 -18.34 -44.41 -5.50
CA SER A 9 -18.98 -44.75 -4.24
C SER A 9 -19.13 -46.27 -4.09
N ARG A 10 -19.11 -46.74 -2.83
CA ARG A 10 -19.39 -48.14 -2.52
C ARG A 10 -20.88 -48.33 -2.56
N ALA A 11 -21.32 -49.46 -3.17
CA ALA A 11 -22.71 -49.86 -3.28
C ALA A 11 -22.83 -51.37 -3.08
N ILE A 12 -24.05 -51.86 -2.91
CA ILE A 12 -24.36 -53.30 -2.94
C ILE A 12 -25.15 -53.55 -4.23
N TYR A 13 -24.65 -54.40 -5.11
CA TYR A 13 -25.32 -54.81 -6.33
C TYR A 13 -25.55 -56.32 -6.29
N GLN A 14 -26.83 -56.76 -6.43
CA GLN A 14 -27.24 -58.13 -6.35
C GLN A 14 -26.71 -58.89 -5.10
N GLY A 15 -26.76 -58.20 -3.92
CA GLY A 15 -26.27 -58.72 -2.64
C GLY A 15 -24.77 -58.82 -2.48
N ARG A 16 -23.99 -58.27 -3.41
CA ARG A 16 -22.50 -58.26 -3.36
C ARG A 16 -21.94 -56.82 -3.27
N PRO A 17 -20.83 -56.60 -2.57
CA PRO A 17 -20.15 -55.30 -2.58
C PRO A 17 -19.73 -54.94 -4.01
N ALA A 18 -20.08 -53.74 -4.42
CA ALA A 18 -19.72 -53.16 -5.72
C ALA A 18 -19.21 -51.72 -5.57
N VAL A 19 -18.53 -51.21 -6.57
CA VAL A 19 -18.14 -49.81 -6.70
C VAL A 19 -18.88 -49.25 -7.92
N ILE A 20 -19.64 -48.17 -7.69
CA ILE A 20 -20.24 -47.40 -8.77
C ILE A 20 -19.32 -46.20 -9.05
N GLY A 21 -18.87 -46.04 -10.29
CA GLY A 21 -18.05 -44.91 -10.74
C GLY A 21 -18.82 -44.07 -11.78
N LEU A 22 -18.79 -42.76 -11.59
CA LEU A 22 -19.20 -41.78 -12.61
C LEU A 22 -17.93 -41.18 -13.22
N MET A 23 -17.83 -41.23 -14.53
CA MET A 23 -16.80 -40.56 -15.31
C MET A 23 -17.42 -39.39 -16.07
N GLN A 24 -16.86 -38.22 -15.91
CA GLN A 24 -17.31 -37.01 -16.59
C GLN A 24 -16.12 -36.38 -17.33
N ASP A 25 -16.28 -36.03 -18.61
CA ASP A 25 -15.32 -35.18 -19.31
C ASP A 25 -15.40 -33.77 -18.73
N ILE A 26 -14.30 -33.34 -18.12
CA ILE A 26 -14.13 -32.02 -17.49
C ILE A 26 -13.19 -31.11 -18.27
N SER A 27 -12.78 -31.49 -19.49
CA SER A 27 -11.80 -30.77 -20.30
C SER A 27 -12.22 -29.35 -20.63
N GLU A 28 -13.50 -29.15 -20.98
CA GLU A 28 -14.03 -27.80 -21.25
C GLU A 28 -14.07 -26.95 -19.99
N LYS A 29 -14.53 -27.54 -18.88
CA LYS A 29 -14.59 -26.83 -17.58
C LYS A 29 -13.20 -26.37 -17.14
N LYS A 30 -12.20 -27.26 -17.23
CA LYS A 30 -10.81 -26.91 -16.87
C LYS A 30 -10.26 -25.81 -17.76
N ARG A 31 -10.39 -25.93 -19.09
CA ARG A 31 -9.97 -24.89 -20.03
C ARG A 31 -10.64 -23.55 -19.76
N ALA A 32 -11.92 -23.55 -19.41
CA ALA A 32 -12.64 -22.33 -19.04
C ALA A 32 -12.08 -21.71 -17.75
N VAL A 33 -11.80 -22.52 -16.71
CA VAL A 33 -11.19 -22.07 -15.45
C VAL A 33 -9.80 -21.49 -15.70
N GLU A 34 -8.95 -22.19 -16.44
CA GLU A 34 -7.61 -21.70 -16.79
C GLU A 34 -7.66 -20.36 -17.56
N LYS A 35 -8.60 -20.25 -18.51
CA LYS A 35 -8.79 -19.01 -19.26
C LYS A 35 -9.24 -17.84 -18.35
N ILE A 36 -10.16 -18.11 -17.41
CA ILE A 36 -10.59 -17.10 -16.43
C ILE A 36 -9.41 -16.68 -15.54
N GLN A 37 -8.63 -17.63 -15.02
CA GLN A 37 -7.47 -17.34 -14.19
C GLN A 37 -6.43 -16.47 -14.95
N ASN A 38 -6.18 -16.79 -16.23
CA ASN A 38 -5.29 -15.99 -17.06
C ASN A 38 -5.83 -14.57 -17.29
N TYR A 39 -7.13 -14.40 -17.51
CA TYR A 39 -7.71 -13.07 -17.66
C TYR A 39 -7.64 -12.27 -16.35
N VAL A 40 -7.91 -12.90 -15.21
CA VAL A 40 -7.77 -12.24 -13.89
C VAL A 40 -6.34 -11.75 -13.70
N ALA A 41 -5.34 -12.60 -13.92
CA ALA A 41 -3.92 -12.21 -13.79
C ALA A 41 -3.53 -11.07 -14.75
N GLN A 42 -4.06 -11.08 -15.99
CA GLN A 42 -3.84 -9.98 -16.94
C GLN A 42 -4.48 -8.67 -16.47
N LEU A 43 -5.70 -8.73 -15.92
CA LEU A 43 -6.39 -7.55 -15.39
C LEU A 43 -5.67 -6.98 -14.17
N GLU A 44 -5.20 -7.81 -13.25
CA GLU A 44 -4.40 -7.39 -12.10
C GLU A 44 -3.10 -6.70 -12.54
N THR A 45 -2.41 -7.27 -13.54
CA THR A 45 -1.20 -6.67 -14.10
C THR A 45 -1.49 -5.33 -14.77
N ALA A 46 -2.56 -5.23 -15.57
CA ALA A 46 -2.96 -4.00 -16.24
C ALA A 46 -3.38 -2.92 -15.22
N PHE A 47 -4.11 -3.31 -14.17
CA PHE A 47 -4.49 -2.42 -13.09
C PHE A 47 -3.25 -1.82 -12.39
N MET A 48 -2.31 -2.66 -11.95
CA MET A 48 -1.09 -2.18 -11.31
C MET A 48 -0.23 -1.31 -12.23
N SER A 49 -0.18 -1.63 -13.52
CA SER A 49 0.51 -0.79 -14.52
C SER A 49 -0.15 0.59 -14.62
N THR A 50 -1.48 0.66 -14.56
CA THR A 50 -2.22 1.93 -14.59
C THR A 50 -1.94 2.76 -13.32
N VAL A 51 -1.91 2.12 -12.15
CA VAL A 51 -1.53 2.76 -10.88
C VAL A 51 -0.12 3.34 -10.98
N GLN A 52 0.84 2.57 -11.51
CA GLN A 52 2.23 3.03 -11.71
C GLN A 52 2.32 4.21 -12.69
N VAL A 53 1.54 4.22 -13.77
CA VAL A 53 1.49 5.37 -14.68
C VAL A 53 0.97 6.61 -13.98
N ALA A 54 -0.12 6.49 -13.19
CA ALA A 54 -0.65 7.62 -12.42
C ALA A 54 0.39 8.15 -11.41
N THR A 55 1.10 7.26 -10.72
CA THR A 55 2.21 7.60 -9.82
C THR A 55 3.32 8.36 -10.56
N THR A 56 3.77 7.82 -11.69
CA THR A 56 4.84 8.45 -12.50
C THR A 56 4.45 9.84 -12.98
N LEU A 57 3.19 10.07 -13.37
CA LEU A 57 2.71 11.39 -13.75
C LEU A 57 2.78 12.39 -12.59
N GLY A 58 2.47 11.94 -11.36
CA GLY A 58 2.66 12.73 -10.15
C GLY A 58 4.14 13.06 -9.88
N GLU A 59 5.01 12.07 -10.00
CA GLU A 59 6.46 12.23 -9.81
C GLU A 59 7.12 13.16 -10.85
N MET A 60 6.62 13.20 -12.08
CA MET A 60 7.10 14.17 -13.08
C MET A 60 6.89 15.62 -12.66
N ARG A 61 5.93 15.87 -11.78
CA ARG A 61 5.65 17.20 -11.24
C ARG A 61 6.56 17.56 -10.06
N ASP A 62 6.94 16.56 -9.27
CA ASP A 62 7.86 16.67 -8.14
C ASP A 62 9.12 15.82 -8.39
N PRO A 63 10.16 16.38 -9.03
CA PRO A 63 11.34 15.61 -9.40
C PRO A 63 12.13 15.04 -8.20
N TYR A 64 11.72 15.37 -6.97
CA TYR A 64 12.32 14.85 -5.74
C TYR A 64 11.68 13.57 -5.20
N THR A 65 10.61 13.14 -5.83
CA THR A 65 9.85 11.95 -5.41
C THR A 65 9.99 10.77 -6.36
N ALA A 66 10.93 10.81 -7.31
CA ALA A 66 11.15 9.68 -8.22
C ALA A 66 11.44 8.38 -7.43
N GLY A 67 10.53 7.41 -7.53
CA GLY A 67 10.59 6.14 -6.82
C GLY A 67 10.21 6.19 -5.33
N HIS A 68 9.91 7.37 -4.78
CA HIS A 68 9.49 7.53 -3.38
C HIS A 68 8.21 6.72 -3.08
N GLN A 69 7.17 6.89 -3.88
CA GLN A 69 5.89 6.20 -3.66
C GLN A 69 6.04 4.69 -3.71
N ARG A 70 6.89 4.17 -4.61
CA ARG A 70 7.20 2.74 -4.66
C ARG A 70 7.84 2.27 -3.36
N LYS A 71 8.86 2.99 -2.88
CA LYS A 71 9.57 2.65 -1.64
C LYS A 71 8.65 2.73 -0.42
N VAL A 72 7.82 3.76 -0.33
CA VAL A 72 6.80 3.88 0.72
C VAL A 72 5.85 2.68 0.68
N ALA A 73 5.36 2.28 -0.49
CA ALA A 73 4.49 1.13 -0.65
C ALA A 73 5.18 -0.17 -0.17
N GLU A 74 6.44 -0.39 -0.53
CA GLU A 74 7.21 -1.57 -0.13
C GLU A 74 7.46 -1.61 1.40
N ILE A 75 7.78 -0.46 2.01
CA ILE A 75 7.94 -0.32 3.47
C ILE A 75 6.60 -0.58 4.17
N ALA A 76 5.51 0.02 3.68
CA ALA A 76 4.18 -0.14 4.25
C ALA A 76 3.70 -1.60 4.20
N VAL A 77 3.91 -2.28 3.06
CA VAL A 77 3.60 -3.72 2.93
C VAL A 77 4.41 -4.55 3.92
N ALA A 78 5.70 -4.23 4.10
CA ALA A 78 6.54 -4.94 5.06
C ALA A 78 6.04 -4.75 6.52
N ILE A 79 5.68 -3.52 6.90
CA ILE A 79 5.10 -3.23 8.22
C ILE A 79 3.76 -3.95 8.37
N GLY A 80 2.89 -3.91 7.36
CA GLY A 80 1.61 -4.62 7.36
C GLY A 80 1.76 -6.14 7.53
N ALA A 81 2.74 -6.75 6.85
CA ALA A 81 3.06 -8.17 7.00
C ALA A 81 3.54 -8.49 8.42
N GLU A 82 4.41 -7.66 9.02
CA GLU A 82 4.90 -7.81 10.40
C GLU A 82 3.77 -7.68 11.43
N LEU A 83 2.73 -6.88 11.12
CA LEU A 83 1.51 -6.75 11.91
C LEU A 83 0.52 -7.91 11.68
N GLY A 84 0.81 -8.86 10.78
CA GLY A 84 -0.04 -10.00 10.48
C GLY A 84 -1.21 -9.69 9.56
N LEU A 85 -1.18 -8.60 8.79
CA LEU A 85 -2.20 -8.32 7.79
C LEU A 85 -2.17 -9.38 6.69
N ASP A 86 -3.35 -9.80 6.23
CA ASP A 86 -3.49 -10.75 5.12
C ASP A 86 -3.04 -10.15 3.77
N ALA A 87 -2.86 -11.02 2.77
CA ALA A 87 -2.40 -10.63 1.44
C ALA A 87 -3.30 -9.58 0.78
N HIS A 88 -4.62 -9.64 1.03
CA HIS A 88 -5.58 -8.69 0.47
C HIS A 88 -5.33 -7.28 1.03
N ARG A 89 -5.19 -7.13 2.35
CA ARG A 89 -4.89 -5.84 2.98
C ARG A 89 -3.49 -5.33 2.64
N GLN A 90 -2.50 -6.22 2.51
CA GLN A 90 -1.16 -5.86 2.05
C GLN A 90 -1.18 -5.28 0.62
N GLU A 91 -2.02 -5.81 -0.27
CA GLU A 91 -2.18 -5.23 -1.61
C GLU A 91 -2.86 -3.86 -1.56
N GLY A 92 -3.82 -3.66 -0.65
CA GLY A 92 -4.40 -2.34 -0.36
C GLY A 92 -3.36 -1.33 0.08
N LEU A 93 -2.45 -1.71 0.98
CA LEU A 93 -1.31 -0.87 1.39
C LEU A 93 -0.39 -0.54 0.22
N ARG A 94 -0.14 -1.49 -0.66
CA ARG A 94 0.66 -1.27 -1.88
C ARG A 94 0.05 -0.20 -2.76
N VAL A 95 -1.23 -0.34 -3.09
CA VAL A 95 -1.95 0.62 -3.94
C VAL A 95 -2.03 1.99 -3.27
N ALA A 96 -2.35 2.04 -1.98
CA ALA A 96 -2.39 3.29 -1.22
C ALA A 96 -1.01 3.97 -1.17
N GLY A 97 0.07 3.22 -0.96
CA GLY A 97 1.43 3.73 -0.98
C GLY A 97 1.82 4.36 -2.32
N TYR A 98 1.39 3.78 -3.44
CA TYR A 98 1.59 4.38 -4.77
C TYR A 98 0.80 5.67 -4.97
N LEU A 99 -0.41 5.78 -4.42
CA LEU A 99 -1.37 6.84 -4.76
C LEU A 99 -1.56 7.91 -3.66
N HIS A 100 -0.98 7.74 -2.46
CA HIS A 100 -1.24 8.64 -1.32
C HIS A 100 -0.99 10.12 -1.65
N ASP A 101 -0.03 10.39 -2.50
CA ASP A 101 0.49 11.70 -2.85
C ASP A 101 0.01 12.22 -4.22
N VAL A 102 -0.92 11.54 -4.91
CA VAL A 102 -1.36 11.92 -6.27
C VAL A 102 -1.87 13.35 -6.35
N GLY A 103 -2.43 13.88 -5.25
CA GLY A 103 -2.90 15.26 -5.14
C GLY A 103 -1.81 16.33 -5.21
N LYS A 104 -0.53 15.98 -5.07
CA LYS A 104 0.59 16.92 -5.28
C LYS A 104 0.61 17.53 -6.67
N ILE A 105 -0.07 16.90 -7.64
CA ILE A 105 -0.23 17.47 -8.99
C ILE A 105 -0.91 18.86 -8.98
N THR A 106 -1.69 19.18 -7.96
CA THR A 106 -2.36 20.48 -7.81
C THR A 106 -1.44 21.56 -7.24
N ILE A 107 -0.28 21.21 -6.71
CA ILE A 107 0.66 22.14 -6.09
C ILE A 107 1.58 22.72 -7.17
N PRO A 108 1.83 24.06 -7.16
CA PRO A 108 2.80 24.65 -8.06
C PRO A 108 4.20 24.04 -7.87
N ALA A 109 4.85 23.69 -8.98
CA ALA A 109 6.17 23.03 -8.96
C ALA A 109 7.23 23.88 -8.25
N GLU A 110 7.13 25.19 -8.32
CA GLU A 110 8.02 26.14 -7.67
C GLU A 110 7.94 26.08 -6.14
N ILE A 111 6.79 25.63 -5.59
CA ILE A 111 6.62 25.41 -4.14
C ILE A 111 7.18 24.05 -3.75
N LEU A 112 6.89 23.00 -4.53
CA LEU A 112 7.39 21.64 -4.28
C LEU A 112 8.92 21.60 -4.35
N SER A 113 9.52 22.28 -5.32
CA SER A 113 10.97 22.30 -5.55
C SER A 113 11.71 23.43 -4.86
N LYS A 114 11.05 24.20 -3.98
CA LYS A 114 11.66 25.35 -3.33
C LYS A 114 12.82 24.94 -2.42
N PRO A 115 14.03 25.46 -2.64
CA PRO A 115 15.13 25.23 -1.72
C PRO A 115 14.90 26.00 -0.41
N GLY A 116 15.07 25.33 0.73
CA GLY A 116 14.98 25.94 2.05
C GLY A 116 13.58 25.85 2.69
N LYS A 117 13.34 26.72 3.69
CA LYS A 117 12.10 26.68 4.47
C LYS A 117 10.93 27.28 3.70
N LEU A 118 9.79 26.63 3.80
CA LEU A 118 8.51 27.15 3.28
C LEU A 118 7.95 28.23 4.21
N SER A 119 7.26 29.22 3.64
CA SER A 119 6.44 30.12 4.45
C SER A 119 5.22 29.38 5.00
N PRO A 120 4.55 29.87 6.04
CA PRO A 120 3.31 29.26 6.57
C PRO A 120 2.26 29.06 5.49
N THR A 121 2.05 30.04 4.61
CA THR A 121 1.09 29.96 3.49
C THR A 121 1.49 28.89 2.47
N GLN A 122 2.77 28.77 2.14
CA GLN A 122 3.24 27.73 1.22
C GLN A 122 3.09 26.34 1.84
N PHE A 123 3.35 26.19 3.13
CA PHE A 123 3.14 24.94 3.84
C PHE A 123 1.66 24.54 3.85
N GLN A 124 0.77 25.50 4.10
CA GLN A 124 -0.68 25.27 4.04
C GLN A 124 -1.14 24.83 2.64
N LEU A 125 -0.57 25.37 1.57
CA LEU A 125 -0.84 24.92 0.20
C LEU A 125 -0.39 23.47 0.00
N ILE A 126 0.78 23.10 0.52
CA ILE A 126 1.26 21.72 0.44
C ILE A 126 0.33 20.78 1.23
N GLN A 127 -0.12 21.15 2.43
CA GLN A 127 -1.06 20.34 3.21
C GLN A 127 -2.34 20.00 2.44
N GLY A 128 -2.76 20.87 1.50
CA GLY A 128 -3.93 20.66 0.65
C GLY A 128 -3.84 19.43 -0.28
N HIS A 129 -2.64 18.86 -0.50
CA HIS A 129 -2.51 17.67 -1.37
C HIS A 129 -3.26 16.45 -0.82
N ALA A 130 -3.36 16.28 0.50
CA ALA A 130 -4.07 15.15 1.10
C ALA A 130 -5.56 15.18 0.72
N GLN A 131 -6.21 16.35 0.84
CA GLN A 131 -7.58 16.55 0.38
C GLN A 131 -7.70 16.39 -1.14
N ALA A 132 -6.75 16.93 -1.90
CA ALA A 132 -6.74 16.80 -3.37
C ALA A 132 -6.58 15.33 -3.80
N SER A 133 -5.74 14.53 -3.11
CA SER A 133 -5.62 13.09 -3.34
C SER A 133 -6.95 12.38 -3.13
N TYR A 134 -7.65 12.70 -2.03
CA TYR A 134 -8.98 12.15 -1.76
C TYR A 134 -9.97 12.48 -2.88
N GLU A 135 -10.05 13.75 -3.30
CA GLU A 135 -10.97 14.18 -4.37
C GLU A 135 -10.72 13.47 -5.71
N VAL A 136 -9.47 13.16 -6.02
CA VAL A 136 -9.11 12.41 -7.24
C VAL A 136 -9.50 10.93 -7.12
N LEU A 137 -9.40 10.35 -5.92
CA LEU A 137 -9.51 8.90 -5.73
C LEU A 137 -10.89 8.42 -5.26
N LYS A 138 -11.71 9.29 -4.66
CA LYS A 138 -12.98 8.93 -3.99
C LYS A 138 -14.02 8.25 -4.89
N ASP A 139 -14.02 8.55 -6.18
CA ASP A 139 -14.96 7.99 -7.14
C ASP A 139 -14.43 6.70 -7.82
N VAL A 140 -13.18 6.31 -7.53
CA VAL A 140 -12.61 5.06 -8.03
C VAL A 140 -13.01 3.90 -7.12
N GLN A 141 -13.61 2.87 -7.70
CA GLN A 141 -14.07 1.69 -6.94
C GLN A 141 -12.88 0.76 -6.62
N PHE A 142 -12.10 1.14 -5.62
CA PHE A 142 -11.09 0.24 -5.06
C PHE A 142 -11.73 -0.77 -4.10
N PRO A 143 -11.21 -2.01 -3.99
CA PRO A 143 -11.62 -2.94 -2.94
C PRO A 143 -11.05 -2.58 -1.55
N TRP A 144 -10.31 -1.47 -1.43
CA TRP A 144 -9.66 -0.95 -0.24
C TRP A 144 -9.95 0.54 -0.07
N PRO A 145 -9.84 1.08 1.14
CA PRO A 145 -10.12 2.50 1.40
C PRO A 145 -8.95 3.42 0.95
N VAL A 146 -8.54 3.33 -0.33
CA VAL A 146 -7.36 4.05 -0.85
C VAL A 146 -7.51 5.56 -0.75
N ALA A 147 -8.71 6.08 -1.03
CA ALA A 147 -8.98 7.51 -0.96
C ALA A 147 -8.87 8.04 0.48
N GLU A 148 -9.46 7.33 1.45
CA GLU A 148 -9.39 7.68 2.86
C GLU A 148 -7.97 7.58 3.39
N VAL A 149 -7.20 6.58 2.96
CA VAL A 149 -5.79 6.46 3.31
C VAL A 149 -5.00 7.66 2.79
N ALA A 150 -5.21 8.05 1.54
CA ALA A 150 -4.57 9.24 0.97
C ALA A 150 -4.98 10.54 1.68
N LEU A 151 -6.21 10.64 2.20
CA LEU A 151 -6.65 11.77 3.02
C LEU A 151 -5.93 11.82 4.37
N GLN A 152 -5.73 10.66 5.01
CA GLN A 152 -5.35 10.55 6.41
C GLN A 152 -3.84 10.29 6.65
N HIS A 153 -3.02 10.09 5.61
CA HIS A 153 -1.63 9.67 5.80
C HIS A 153 -0.74 10.69 6.52
N HIS A 154 -1.18 11.93 6.65
CA HIS A 154 -0.54 12.96 7.46
C HIS A 154 -1.21 13.22 8.81
N GLU A 155 -2.24 12.44 9.15
CA GLU A 155 -2.77 12.47 10.51
C GLU A 155 -1.74 11.90 11.51
N ARG A 156 -1.83 12.34 12.75
CA ARG A 156 -0.96 11.91 13.84
C ARG A 156 -1.82 11.39 14.99
N ALA A 157 -1.35 10.35 15.66
CA ALA A 157 -2.12 9.66 16.70
C ALA A 157 -2.57 10.58 17.85
N ASP A 158 -1.83 11.66 18.11
CA ASP A 158 -2.17 12.69 19.10
C ASP A 158 -3.13 13.77 18.59
N GLY A 159 -3.44 13.77 17.27
CA GLY A 159 -4.30 14.74 16.59
C GLY A 159 -3.59 16.02 16.16
N SER A 160 -2.27 16.06 16.20
CA SER A 160 -1.47 17.19 15.68
C SER A 160 -1.33 17.20 14.16
N GLY A 161 -1.83 16.14 13.50
CA GLY A 161 -1.78 15.97 12.05
C GLY A 161 -2.82 16.77 11.28
N TYR A 162 -2.93 16.50 10.00
CA TYR A 162 -3.86 17.17 9.08
C TYR A 162 -4.38 16.18 8.03
N PRO A 163 -5.51 16.48 7.32
CA PRO A 163 -6.28 17.72 7.34
C PRO A 163 -7.39 17.76 8.38
N GLN A 164 -7.74 16.66 9.03
CA GLN A 164 -8.93 16.54 9.89
C GLN A 164 -8.59 16.61 11.39
N GLY A 165 -7.31 16.41 11.77
CA GLY A 165 -6.88 16.34 13.18
C GLY A 165 -7.44 15.10 13.90
N LEU A 166 -7.57 13.98 13.18
CA LEU A 166 -8.03 12.72 13.74
C LEU A 166 -7.06 12.19 14.80
N LYS A 167 -7.58 11.38 15.76
CA LYS A 167 -6.78 10.83 16.86
C LYS A 167 -6.93 9.32 16.97
N GLY A 168 -5.82 8.66 17.27
CA GLY A 168 -5.78 7.25 17.62
C GLY A 168 -6.50 6.37 16.61
N GLU A 169 -7.49 5.61 17.07
CA GLU A 169 -8.25 4.66 16.25
C GLU A 169 -9.22 5.29 15.24
N ALA A 170 -9.47 6.60 15.33
CA ALA A 170 -10.21 7.32 14.30
C ALA A 170 -9.43 7.42 12.97
N ILE A 171 -8.11 7.22 13.02
CA ILE A 171 -7.24 7.11 11.85
C ILE A 171 -7.22 5.64 11.40
N LEU A 172 -7.45 5.38 10.12
CA LEU A 172 -7.36 4.03 9.56
C LEU A 172 -5.99 3.40 9.85
N LEU A 173 -5.94 2.10 10.14
CA LEU A 173 -4.68 1.40 10.38
C LEU A 173 -3.74 1.54 9.19
N GLU A 174 -4.25 1.42 7.97
CA GLU A 174 -3.50 1.60 6.74
C GLU A 174 -2.88 3.00 6.65
N SER A 175 -3.60 4.04 7.07
CA SER A 175 -3.09 5.42 7.11
C SER A 175 -1.97 5.58 8.14
N ARG A 176 -2.12 4.95 9.32
CA ARG A 176 -1.08 4.94 10.36
C ARG A 176 0.19 4.23 9.87
N ILE A 177 0.03 3.16 9.08
CA ILE A 177 1.15 2.42 8.48
C ILE A 177 1.84 3.28 7.41
N ILE A 178 1.08 3.89 6.48
CA ILE A 178 1.64 4.76 5.44
C ILE A 178 2.36 5.96 6.07
N ALA A 179 1.82 6.57 7.13
CA ALA A 179 2.45 7.68 7.83
C ALA A 179 3.84 7.34 8.36
N VAL A 180 4.03 6.15 8.93
CA VAL A 180 5.35 5.67 9.40
C VAL A 180 6.26 5.35 8.22
N ALA A 181 5.74 4.67 7.19
CA ALA A 181 6.51 4.30 6.00
C ALA A 181 7.04 5.52 5.24
N ASP A 182 6.19 6.56 5.08
CA ASP A 182 6.54 7.82 4.45
C ASP A 182 7.68 8.54 5.20
N VAL A 183 7.60 8.64 6.52
CA VAL A 183 8.65 9.26 7.33
C VAL A 183 9.97 8.49 7.22
N VAL A 184 9.93 7.16 7.29
CA VAL A 184 11.14 6.33 7.17
C VAL A 184 11.79 6.51 5.81
N GLU A 185 11.01 6.47 4.72
CA GLU A 185 11.53 6.70 3.37
C GLU A 185 12.07 8.13 3.22
N ALA A 186 11.27 9.14 3.58
CA ALA A 186 11.65 10.54 3.41
C ALA A 186 12.92 10.94 4.18
N MET A 187 13.19 10.30 5.32
CA MET A 187 14.39 10.56 6.11
C MET A 187 15.60 9.75 5.67
N SER A 188 15.41 8.53 5.21
CA SER A 188 16.51 7.64 4.82
C SER A 188 17.01 7.91 3.40
N SER A 189 16.16 8.33 2.48
CA SER A 189 16.49 8.55 1.08
C SER A 189 17.21 9.87 0.84
N HIS A 190 18.14 9.87 -0.13
CA HIS A 190 18.80 11.07 -0.63
C HIS A 190 17.81 11.89 -1.46
N ARG A 191 17.79 13.19 -1.22
CA ARG A 191 17.10 14.17 -2.08
C ARG A 191 18.13 15.14 -2.68
N PRO A 192 17.92 15.69 -3.89
CA PRO A 192 18.94 16.50 -4.56
C PRO A 192 19.51 17.66 -3.76
N TYR A 193 18.74 18.21 -2.81
CA TYR A 193 19.18 19.31 -1.94
C TYR A 193 19.48 18.89 -0.50
N ARG A 194 19.31 17.61 -0.15
CA ARG A 194 19.56 17.12 1.20
C ARG A 194 20.04 15.67 1.14
N PRO A 195 21.27 15.38 1.59
CA PRO A 195 21.66 14.01 1.85
C PRO A 195 20.64 13.33 2.74
N GLY A 196 20.32 12.07 2.48
CA GLY A 196 19.53 11.26 3.40
C GLY A 196 20.14 11.32 4.79
N LEU A 197 19.31 11.43 5.80
CA LEU A 197 19.78 11.42 7.19
C LEU A 197 20.27 10.04 7.61
N GLY A 198 19.89 9.02 6.85
CA GLY A 198 20.17 7.61 7.10
C GLY A 198 19.06 6.93 7.91
N LEU A 199 19.04 5.61 7.80
CA LEU A 199 18.05 4.75 8.43
C LEU A 199 18.02 4.93 9.96
N ASP A 200 19.18 4.96 10.61
CA ASP A 200 19.26 5.09 12.07
C ASP A 200 18.54 6.32 12.61
N LYS A 201 18.66 7.47 11.93
CA LYS A 201 17.95 8.68 12.31
C LYS A 201 16.46 8.60 12.04
N ALA A 202 16.05 7.95 10.96
CA ALA A 202 14.64 7.71 10.66
C ALA A 202 14.01 6.83 11.76
N LEU A 203 14.67 5.74 12.14
CA LEU A 203 14.19 4.86 13.20
C LEU A 203 14.17 5.54 14.59
N ALA A 204 15.16 6.39 14.89
CA ALA A 204 15.16 7.20 16.10
C ALA A 204 13.98 8.18 16.16
N GLU A 205 13.58 8.74 15.01
CA GLU A 205 12.40 9.60 14.91
C GLU A 205 11.10 8.81 15.15
N ILE A 206 10.97 7.63 14.56
CA ILE A 206 9.80 6.76 14.80
C ILE A 206 9.72 6.36 16.29
N GLU A 207 10.85 6.01 16.90
CA GLU A 207 10.91 5.68 18.32
C GLU A 207 10.55 6.87 19.22
N ARG A 208 11.02 8.06 18.90
CA ARG A 208 10.69 9.29 19.63
C ARG A 208 9.19 9.59 19.61
N GLY A 209 8.55 9.44 18.46
CA GLY A 209 7.13 9.70 18.27
C GLY A 209 6.20 8.53 18.61
N ARG A 210 6.76 7.38 19.03
CA ARG A 210 6.00 6.17 19.36
C ARG A 210 4.95 6.43 20.46
N GLY A 211 3.70 6.06 20.19
CA GLY A 211 2.58 6.24 21.13
C GLY A 211 2.12 7.68 21.31
N SER A 212 2.73 8.64 20.58
CA SER A 212 2.30 10.04 20.53
C SER A 212 1.96 10.44 19.09
N GLU A 213 2.93 10.76 18.28
CA GLU A 213 2.73 11.11 16.87
C GLU A 213 2.41 9.87 16.00
N TYR A 214 3.04 8.72 16.32
CA TYR A 214 2.87 7.46 15.60
C TYR A 214 2.16 6.42 16.49
N ASP A 215 1.34 5.61 15.86
CA ASP A 215 0.74 4.44 16.51
C ASP A 215 1.81 3.54 17.09
N ALA A 216 1.63 3.10 18.34
CA ALA A 216 2.67 2.35 19.05
C ALA A 216 2.95 0.98 18.43
N GLU A 217 1.90 0.27 17.98
CA GLU A 217 2.05 -1.07 17.39
C GLU A 217 2.71 -0.97 15.99
N VAL A 218 2.34 0.03 15.21
CA VAL A 218 2.94 0.30 13.89
C VAL A 218 4.40 0.70 14.02
N ALA A 219 4.72 1.59 14.98
CA ALA A 219 6.08 1.99 15.27
C ALA A 219 6.94 0.78 15.71
N ASP A 220 6.41 -0.06 16.62
CA ASP A 220 7.11 -1.27 17.09
C ASP A 220 7.36 -2.26 15.94
N ALA A 221 6.39 -2.47 15.05
CA ALA A 221 6.57 -3.32 13.88
C ALA A 221 7.68 -2.80 12.96
N CYS A 222 7.70 -1.49 12.72
CA CYS A 222 8.75 -0.84 11.93
C CYS A 222 10.13 -1.02 12.57
N LEU A 223 10.26 -0.80 13.89
CA LEU A 223 11.52 -0.95 14.62
C LEU A 223 12.01 -2.40 14.61
N ARG A 224 11.12 -3.39 14.82
CA ARG A 224 11.47 -4.81 14.70
C ARG A 224 12.04 -5.15 13.34
N LEU A 225 11.40 -4.70 12.26
CA LEU A 225 11.84 -5.01 10.89
C LEU A 225 13.22 -4.43 10.57
N TYR A 226 13.41 -3.15 10.81
CA TYR A 226 14.55 -2.42 10.27
C TYR A 226 15.72 -2.28 11.26
N ARG A 227 15.44 -2.30 12.58
CA ARG A 227 16.48 -2.26 13.62
C ARG A 227 16.91 -3.66 14.06
N ASP A 228 15.94 -4.51 14.44
CA ASP A 228 16.26 -5.78 15.08
C ASP A 228 16.57 -6.87 14.05
N GLN A 229 15.78 -6.96 12.98
CA GLN A 229 15.95 -7.94 11.91
C GLN A 229 16.90 -7.46 10.79
N HIS A 230 17.37 -6.21 10.83
CA HIS A 230 18.27 -5.59 9.85
C HIS A 230 17.76 -5.71 8.40
N ARG A 231 16.44 -5.65 8.18
CA ARG A 231 15.88 -5.68 6.84
C ARG A 231 16.38 -4.48 6.03
N PRO A 232 16.90 -4.68 4.81
CA PRO A 232 17.31 -3.56 3.96
C PRO A 232 16.10 -2.71 3.57
N ILE A 233 16.30 -1.38 3.48
CA ILE A 233 15.31 -0.49 2.88
C ILE A 233 15.29 -0.71 1.37
N PRO A 234 14.13 -0.60 0.71
CA PRO A 234 14.01 -0.65 -0.74
C PRO A 234 14.89 0.39 -1.43
N GLU A 235 15.59 -0.01 -2.49
CA GLU A 235 16.45 0.84 -3.32
C GLU A 235 15.64 1.64 -4.37
#